data_25e44f34ff7fa5be2614195fe8b8509d
#
_entry.id   25e44f34ff7fa5be2614195fe8b8509d
#
_cell.length_a   1.000
_cell.length_b   1.000
_cell.length_c   1.000
_cell.angle_alpha   90.00
_cell.angle_beta   90.00
_cell.angle_gamma   90.00
#
_symmetry.space_group_name_H-M   'P 1'
#
loop_
_entity.id
_entity.type
_entity.pdbx_description
1 polymer ?
#
loop_
_entity_poly.entity_id
_entity_poly.type
_entity_poly.pdbx_seq_one_letter_code
_entity_poly.pdbx_strand_id
1 'polypeptide(L)'
;MLLDIRTYRCKPGTIKKHLELYEKMGKKPQSRNLGQSLLFAVCETGDPNEYTHIWVYKNADDREKKRAQMWLDPDWINYTQESAKLGALESQKNKLVKTVDFYDFKNPNN
;
A
#
# COMPACT_ATOMS: atom_id res chain seq x y z
N MET A 1 12.32 3.18 -12.73
CA MET A 1 11.46 2.45 -11.75
C MET A 1 10.02 2.88 -11.92
N LEU A 2 9.10 1.99 -11.62
CA LEU A 2 7.67 2.25 -11.62
C LEU A 2 7.20 2.37 -10.18
N LEU A 3 6.52 3.47 -9.85
CA LEU A 3 6.00 3.72 -8.52
C LEU A 3 4.47 3.66 -8.55
N ASP A 4 3.91 2.91 -7.61
CA ASP A 4 2.45 2.80 -7.43
C ASP A 4 2.08 3.65 -6.20
N ILE A 5 1.55 4.85 -6.45
CA ILE A 5 1.18 5.80 -5.41
C ILE A 5 -0.30 5.57 -5.09
N ARG A 6 -0.56 5.10 -3.88
CA ARG A 6 -1.92 4.70 -3.46
C ARG A 6 -2.38 5.61 -2.34
N THR A 7 -3.55 6.22 -2.53
CA THR A 7 -4.19 7.06 -1.51
C THR A 7 -5.53 6.44 -1.15
N TYR A 8 -5.68 6.09 0.12
CA TYR A 8 -6.88 5.47 0.65
C TYR A 8 -7.56 6.39 1.65
N ARG A 9 -8.88 6.40 1.61
CA ARG A 9 -9.68 7.16 2.55
C ARG A 9 -10.50 6.22 3.42
N CYS A 10 -10.46 6.47 4.73
CA CYS A 10 -11.28 5.75 5.70
C CYS A 10 -12.50 6.58 6.09
N LYS A 11 -13.54 5.92 6.57
CA LYS A 11 -14.69 6.60 7.16
C LYS A 11 -14.20 7.42 8.37
N PRO A 12 -14.81 8.61 8.62
CA PRO A 12 -14.40 9.45 9.73
C PRO A 12 -14.30 8.68 11.07
N GLY A 13 -13.18 8.86 11.77
CA GLY A 13 -12.94 8.23 13.06
C GLY A 13 -12.45 6.78 13.02
N THR A 14 -12.19 6.20 11.85
CA THR A 14 -11.82 4.78 11.74
C THR A 14 -10.39 4.51 11.32
N ILE A 15 -9.65 5.54 10.89
CA ILE A 15 -8.30 5.36 10.32
C ILE A 15 -7.32 4.72 11.32
N LYS A 16 -7.41 5.09 12.60
CA LYS A 16 -6.53 4.53 13.63
C LYS A 16 -6.70 3.03 13.76
N LYS A 17 -7.94 2.56 13.87
CA LYS A 17 -8.25 1.13 13.96
C LYS A 17 -7.83 0.39 12.69
N HIS A 18 -8.05 1.01 11.54
CA HIS A 18 -7.65 0.43 10.26
C HIS A 18 -6.14 0.21 10.18
N LEU A 19 -5.35 1.23 10.55
CA LEU A 19 -3.89 1.14 10.51
C LEU A 19 -3.34 0.19 11.57
N GLU A 20 -3.97 0.10 12.75
CA GLU A 20 -3.60 -0.90 13.76
C GLU A 20 -3.81 -2.32 13.22
N LEU A 21 -4.93 -2.56 12.55
CA LEU A 21 -5.20 -3.86 11.94
C LEU A 21 -4.19 -4.18 10.83
N TYR A 22 -3.87 -3.20 9.99
CA TYR A 22 -2.87 -3.37 8.96
C TYR A 22 -1.50 -3.72 9.55
N GLU A 23 -1.04 -2.99 10.56
CA GLU A 23 0.24 -3.26 11.21
C GLU A 23 0.28 -4.68 11.78
N LYS A 24 -0.81 -5.12 12.38
CA LYS A 24 -0.92 -6.43 13.01
C LYS A 24 -0.96 -7.57 11.99
N MET A 25 -1.71 -7.43 10.90
CA MET A 25 -2.05 -8.54 10.02
C MET A 25 -1.63 -8.36 8.56
N GLY A 26 -1.56 -7.12 8.07
CA GLY A 26 -1.35 -6.86 6.65
C GLY A 26 0.09 -6.51 6.27
N LYS A 27 0.82 -5.87 7.16
CA LYS A 27 2.17 -5.36 6.87
C LYS A 27 3.14 -6.46 6.45
N LYS A 28 3.20 -7.55 7.19
CA LYS A 28 4.12 -8.66 6.88
C LYS A 28 3.82 -9.33 5.54
N PRO A 29 2.59 -9.80 5.28
CA PRO A 29 2.32 -10.42 4.00
C PRO A 29 2.45 -9.45 2.83
N GLN A 30 2.06 -8.19 2.99
CA GLN A 30 2.20 -7.23 1.91
C GLN A 30 3.68 -6.97 1.58
N SER A 31 4.50 -6.73 2.60
CA SER A 31 5.94 -6.49 2.41
C SER A 31 6.67 -7.72 1.90
N ARG A 32 6.27 -8.91 2.35
CA ARG A 32 6.84 -10.17 1.87
C ARG A 32 6.66 -10.34 0.37
N ASN A 33 5.52 -9.93 -0.15
CA ASN A 33 5.21 -10.09 -1.57
C ASN A 33 5.62 -8.89 -2.42
N LEU A 34 5.44 -7.67 -1.93
CA LEU A 34 5.70 -6.45 -2.71
C LEU A 34 7.06 -5.81 -2.44
N GLY A 35 7.75 -6.24 -1.38
CA GLY A 35 8.97 -5.58 -0.92
C GLY A 35 8.68 -4.44 0.05
N GLN A 36 9.72 -3.73 0.43
CA GLN A 36 9.64 -2.57 1.32
C GLN A 36 8.95 -1.41 0.60
N SER A 37 7.94 -0.82 1.22
CA SER A 37 7.32 0.39 0.67
C SER A 37 8.29 1.57 0.73
N LEU A 38 8.20 2.46 -0.25
CA LEU A 38 8.97 3.70 -0.25
C LEU A 38 8.46 4.67 0.81
N LEU A 39 7.14 4.67 1.02
CA LEU A 39 6.47 5.57 1.94
C LEU A 39 5.22 4.88 2.49
N PHE A 40 4.91 5.16 3.75
CA PHE A 40 3.64 4.81 4.35
C PHE A 40 3.33 5.91 5.37
N ALA A 41 2.37 6.80 5.05
CA ALA A 41 2.17 8.04 5.79
C ALA A 41 0.70 8.43 5.88
N VAL A 42 0.34 9.06 6.98
CA VAL A 42 -0.99 9.66 7.17
C VAL A 42 -0.95 11.13 6.76
N CYS A 43 -2.12 11.68 6.46
CA CYS A 43 -2.24 13.09 6.09
C CYS A 43 -2.04 13.97 7.33
N GLU A 44 -1.05 14.87 7.29
CA GLU A 44 -0.79 15.82 8.37
C GLU A 44 -1.70 17.05 8.27
N THR A 45 -1.79 17.63 7.07
CA THR A 45 -2.71 18.72 6.77
C THR A 45 -3.49 18.38 5.51
N GLY A 46 -4.81 18.51 5.57
CA GLY A 46 -5.72 18.12 4.49
C GLY A 46 -6.82 17.23 5.04
N ASP A 47 -7.14 16.13 4.37
CA ASP A 47 -8.14 15.18 4.87
C ASP A 47 -7.54 14.24 5.92
N PRO A 48 -7.96 14.35 7.20
CA PRO A 48 -7.38 13.52 8.26
C PRO A 48 -7.74 12.04 8.15
N ASN A 49 -8.63 11.68 7.25
CA ASN A 49 -9.08 10.31 7.03
C ASN A 49 -8.30 9.61 5.92
N GLU A 50 -7.31 10.26 5.33
CA GLU A 50 -6.50 9.70 4.25
C GLU A 50 -5.14 9.23 4.74
N TYR A 51 -4.64 8.18 4.09
CA TYR A 51 -3.23 7.78 4.18
C TYR A 51 -2.71 7.42 2.79
N THR A 52 -1.40 7.54 2.63
CA THR A 52 -0.73 7.29 1.35
C THR A 52 0.38 6.28 1.55
N HIS A 53 0.47 5.32 0.64
CA HIS A 53 1.59 4.40 0.59
C HIS A 53 2.07 4.25 -0.85
N ILE A 54 3.37 3.98 -1.00
CA ILE A 54 4.01 3.92 -2.32
C ILE A 54 4.83 2.63 -2.41
N TRP A 55 4.57 1.87 -3.46
CA TRP A 55 5.27 0.62 -3.75
C TRP A 55 6.14 0.78 -4.99
N VAL A 56 7.28 0.10 -5.00
CA VAL A 56 8.30 0.26 -6.04
C VAL A 56 8.45 -1.03 -6.82
N TYR A 57 8.36 -0.93 -8.14
CA TYR A 57 8.52 -2.06 -9.05
C TYR A 57 9.51 -1.72 -10.14
N LYS A 58 10.12 -2.74 -10.73
CA LYS A 58 11.03 -2.54 -11.87
C LYS A 58 10.27 -2.02 -13.09
N ASN A 59 9.09 -2.58 -13.33
CA ASN A 59 8.24 -2.30 -14.48
C ASN A 59 6.83 -2.85 -14.22
N ALA A 60 5.94 -2.72 -15.20
CA ALA A 60 4.56 -3.17 -15.08
C ALA A 60 4.45 -4.70 -14.93
N ASP A 61 5.33 -5.46 -15.56
CA ASP A 61 5.34 -6.92 -15.45
C ASP A 61 5.72 -7.36 -14.03
N ASP A 62 6.75 -6.74 -13.45
CA ASP A 62 7.15 -6.99 -12.07
C ASP A 62 6.00 -6.70 -11.10
N ARG A 63 5.30 -5.59 -11.30
CA ARG A 63 4.13 -5.22 -10.49
C ARG A 63 3.03 -6.29 -10.59
N GLU A 64 2.68 -6.68 -11.79
CA GLU A 64 1.62 -7.66 -12.02
C GLU A 64 1.94 -8.99 -11.33
N LYS A 65 3.17 -9.48 -11.49
CA LYS A 65 3.61 -10.75 -10.88
C LYS A 65 3.58 -10.69 -9.36
N LYS A 66 4.12 -9.63 -8.77
CA LYS A 66 4.16 -9.47 -7.31
C LYS A 66 2.76 -9.34 -6.72
N ARG A 67 1.89 -8.56 -7.36
CA ARG A 67 0.51 -8.41 -6.89
C ARG A 67 -0.29 -9.71 -7.02
N ALA A 68 -0.11 -10.45 -8.11
CA ALA A 68 -0.74 -11.75 -8.26
C ALA A 68 -0.29 -12.72 -7.16
N GLN A 69 1.00 -12.73 -6.84
CA GLN A 69 1.54 -13.57 -5.76
C GLN A 69 0.97 -13.17 -4.40
N MET A 70 0.85 -11.86 -4.12
CA MET A 70 0.26 -11.37 -2.90
C MET A 70 -1.16 -11.89 -2.69
N TRP A 71 -1.96 -11.91 -3.76
CA TRP A 71 -3.34 -12.40 -3.70
C TRP A 71 -3.47 -13.93 -3.62
N LEU A 72 -2.36 -14.66 -3.71
CA LEU A 72 -2.29 -16.09 -3.42
C LEU A 72 -1.80 -16.37 -1.98
N ASP A 73 -1.32 -15.36 -1.29
CA ASP A 73 -0.80 -15.49 0.08
C ASP A 73 -1.98 -15.55 1.06
N PRO A 74 -2.16 -16.68 1.78
CA PRO A 74 -3.29 -16.81 2.71
C PRO A 74 -3.30 -15.78 3.83
N ASP A 75 -2.14 -15.30 4.26
CA ASP A 75 -2.07 -14.26 5.30
C ASP A 75 -2.59 -12.92 4.79
N TRP A 76 -2.31 -12.59 3.52
CA TRP A 76 -2.85 -11.39 2.91
C TRP A 76 -4.37 -11.51 2.73
N ILE A 77 -4.84 -12.64 2.25
CA ILE A 77 -6.28 -12.92 2.08
C ILE A 77 -6.99 -12.77 3.44
N ASN A 78 -6.42 -13.35 4.50
CA ASN A 78 -6.98 -13.25 5.85
C ASN A 78 -7.07 -11.79 6.32
N TYR A 79 -6.00 -11.00 6.10
CA TYR A 79 -6.03 -9.57 6.41
C TYR A 79 -7.17 -8.86 5.65
N THR A 80 -7.31 -9.12 4.36
CA THR A 80 -8.35 -8.44 3.56
C THR A 80 -9.76 -8.78 4.04
N GLN A 81 -9.97 -10.00 4.53
CA GLN A 81 -11.24 -10.40 5.11
C GLN A 81 -11.52 -9.66 6.42
N GLU A 82 -10.52 -9.55 7.28
CA GLU A 82 -10.65 -8.80 8.54
C GLU A 82 -10.83 -7.30 8.29
N SER A 83 -10.13 -6.75 7.31
CA SER A 83 -10.31 -5.36 6.90
C SER A 83 -11.74 -5.08 6.40
N ALA A 84 -12.29 -6.01 5.61
CA ALA A 84 -13.68 -5.91 5.14
C ALA A 84 -14.68 -5.94 6.29
N LYS A 85 -14.45 -6.80 7.29
CA LYS A 85 -15.29 -6.85 8.49
C LYS A 85 -15.25 -5.55 9.30
N LEU A 86 -14.07 -4.95 9.41
CA LEU A 86 -13.91 -3.66 10.08
C LEU A 86 -14.66 -2.56 9.34
N GLY A 87 -14.69 -2.61 8.00
CA GLY A 87 -15.46 -1.70 7.18
C GLY A 87 -14.99 -0.25 7.21
N ALA A 88 -13.72 -0.01 7.51
CA ALA A 88 -13.19 1.36 7.61
C ALA A 88 -12.92 2.00 6.26
N LEU A 89 -12.47 1.23 5.26
CA LEU A 89 -12.12 1.78 3.95
C LEU A 89 -13.35 2.27 3.19
N GLU A 90 -13.30 3.52 2.74
CA GLU A 90 -14.37 4.18 1.99
C GLU A 90 -14.02 4.31 0.52
N SER A 91 -12.78 4.66 0.20
CA SER A 91 -12.31 4.80 -1.17
C SER A 91 -10.82 4.49 -1.29
N GLN A 92 -10.45 4.01 -2.46
CA GLN A 92 -9.06 3.70 -2.81
C GLN A 92 -8.80 4.22 -4.21
N LYS A 93 -7.70 4.94 -4.38
CA LYS A 93 -7.27 5.38 -5.71
C LYS A 93 -5.76 5.28 -5.79
N ASN A 94 -5.26 5.07 -7.00
CA ASN A 94 -3.83 5.00 -7.23
C ASN A 94 -3.48 5.59 -8.58
N LYS A 95 -2.20 5.90 -8.73
CA LYS A 95 -1.62 6.22 -10.02
C LYS A 95 -0.24 5.59 -10.11
N LEU A 96 0.14 5.23 -11.32
CA LEU A 96 1.47 4.72 -11.61
C LEU A 96 2.29 5.83 -12.22
N VAL A 97 3.49 6.04 -11.70
CA VAL A 97 4.43 7.04 -12.24
C VAL A 97 5.78 6.38 -12.50
N LYS A 98 6.50 6.87 -13.50
CA LYS A 98 7.84 6.38 -13.82
C LYS A 98 8.86 7.45 -13.44
N THR A 99 9.95 7.02 -12.80
CA THR A 99 11.06 7.94 -12.52
C THR A 99 11.68 8.39 -13.83
N VAL A 100 12.10 9.64 -13.88
CA VAL A 100 12.83 10.19 -15.04
C VAL A 100 14.31 9.84 -14.93
N ASP A 101 15.00 9.77 -16.07
CA ASP A 101 16.38 9.29 -16.13
C ASP A 101 17.37 10.16 -15.34
N PHE A 102 17.11 11.47 -15.24
CA PHE A 102 18.01 12.37 -14.52
C PHE A 102 17.82 12.38 -13.00
N TYR A 103 16.81 11.66 -12.48
CA TYR A 103 16.55 11.60 -11.04
C TYR A 103 17.24 10.40 -10.40
N ASP A 104 18.09 10.66 -9.40
CA ASP A 104 18.76 9.61 -8.64
C ASP A 104 17.80 9.00 -7.62
N PHE A 105 17.00 8.06 -8.07
CA PHE A 105 16.01 7.39 -7.22
C PHE A 105 16.66 6.31 -6.37
N LYS A 106 16.43 6.38 -5.05
CA LYS A 106 16.94 5.39 -4.10
C LYS A 106 15.86 4.37 -3.79
N ASN A 107 16.02 3.17 -4.35
CA ASN A 107 15.08 2.06 -4.16
C ASN A 107 15.26 1.49 -2.74
N PRO A 108 14.19 1.44 -1.91
CA PRO A 108 14.29 0.87 -0.57
C PRO A 108 14.57 -0.64 -0.55
N ASN A 109 14.50 -1.31 -1.69
CA ASN A 109 14.70 -2.76 -1.82
C ASN A 109 16.08 -3.15 -2.31
N ASN A 110 17.00 -2.21 -2.44
CA ASN A 110 18.36 -2.49 -2.88
C ASN A 110 19.31 -2.56 -1.69
#